data_9f81ad866eb1f03ebd223aa72298ce99
#
_entry.id   9f81ad866eb1f03ebd223aa72298ce99
#
_cell.length_a   1.000
_cell.length_b   1.000
_cell.length_c   1.000
_cell.angle_alpha   90.00
_cell.angle_beta   90.00
_cell.angle_gamma   90.00
#
_symmetry.space_group_name_H-M   'P 1'
#
loop_
_entity.id
_entity.type
_entity.pdbx_description
1 polymer ?
#
loop_
_entity_poly.entity_id
_entity_poly.type
_entity_poly.pdbx_seq_one_letter_code
_entity_poly.pdbx_strand_id
1 'polypeptide(L)'
;MDVALICYFCTMKKSLKVILLAIAGIVLLAYVLVQWVLSGTEFGGVMDEESSVKARSSHSFNGDHFQNSPGDMPYGIMVNIGDLLGDQVRVPPGPFPMEIPDVADTVKAGIRATWLGHATVFIEMDGKRILTDPMLSDHAFPIKFIAPKRFNRSPLPMDALPPIDIVTISHDHFDHLDMKTVKVLAASGSQFYVGIGIKAHLIEWGISAAQINEMDWWESLTLDEFTIHCTPARHYSGRTGLNNATLWTSWVISSPNHDIYHSGDSGYGDHFRVIGERFGPIEMSFIKIGDYGEDLGWRDIHMHTEQSVQAALDLRTKIMFPIHWGTFNLSNHDWYEPINLAVQYASEKKVSLVTPKLGETLTFGDPIHNLPWWESMQKLSELREGAPDSSHL
;
A
#
# COMPACT_ATOMS: atom_id res chain seq x y z
N MET A 1 46.98 1.13 52.08
CA MET A 1 45.96 1.26 51.02
C MET A 1 45.22 2.56 51.30
N ASP A 2 45.33 3.52 50.41
CA ASP A 2 45.03 4.94 50.67
C ASP A 2 43.53 5.16 50.84
N VAL A 3 43.10 5.78 51.95
CA VAL A 3 41.71 6.11 52.27
C VAL A 3 41.06 6.95 51.14
N ALA A 4 41.86 7.76 50.46
CA ALA A 4 41.47 8.54 49.31
C ALA A 4 41.01 7.65 48.13
N LEU A 5 41.67 6.51 47.89
CA LEU A 5 41.36 5.57 46.81
C LEU A 5 40.05 4.83 47.09
N ILE A 6 39.78 4.44 48.33
CA ILE A 6 38.54 3.80 48.77
C ILE A 6 37.35 4.77 48.64
N CYS A 7 37.54 6.04 49.00
CA CYS A 7 36.52 7.09 48.87
C CYS A 7 36.21 7.38 47.40
N TYR A 8 37.22 7.40 46.50
CA TYR A 8 37.05 7.56 45.05
C TYR A 8 36.23 6.42 44.44
N PHE A 9 36.56 5.15 44.75
CA PHE A 9 35.80 4.00 44.27
C PHE A 9 34.36 3.94 44.82
N CYS A 10 34.14 4.42 46.05
CA CYS A 10 32.81 4.47 46.66
C CYS A 10 31.95 5.56 46.03
N THR A 11 32.50 6.73 45.70
CA THR A 11 31.85 7.81 44.96
C THR A 11 31.59 7.43 43.53
N MET A 12 32.52 6.78 42.86
CA MET A 12 32.39 6.28 41.50
C MET A 12 31.27 5.24 41.39
N LYS A 13 31.15 4.30 42.35
CA LYS A 13 30.04 3.35 42.44
C LYS A 13 28.69 4.03 42.67
N LYS A 14 28.62 5.08 43.47
CA LYS A 14 27.39 5.86 43.69
C LYS A 14 27.00 6.63 42.43
N SER A 15 27.93 7.30 41.75
CA SER A 15 27.71 8.01 40.51
C SER A 15 27.25 7.07 39.38
N LEU A 16 27.85 5.89 39.26
CA LEU A 16 27.45 4.87 38.28
C LEU A 16 26.02 4.37 38.54
N LYS A 17 25.62 4.14 39.82
CA LYS A 17 24.24 3.77 40.15
C LYS A 17 23.24 4.88 39.78
N VAL A 18 23.58 6.15 40.05
CA VAL A 18 22.72 7.28 39.66
C VAL A 18 22.58 7.36 38.15
N ILE A 19 23.66 7.20 37.39
CA ILE A 19 23.63 7.17 35.92
C ILE A 19 22.77 6.02 35.41
N LEU A 20 22.95 4.80 35.94
CA LEU A 20 22.13 3.65 35.53
C LEU A 20 20.64 3.82 35.86
N LEU A 21 20.29 4.42 37.01
CA LEU A 21 18.90 4.72 37.35
C LEU A 21 18.33 5.82 36.44
N ALA A 22 19.12 6.83 36.09
CA ALA A 22 18.69 7.85 35.12
C ALA A 22 18.43 7.24 33.73
N ILE A 23 19.33 6.39 33.24
CA ILE A 23 19.15 5.67 31.96
C ILE A 23 17.91 4.78 32.02
N ALA A 24 17.72 4.01 33.10
CA ALA A 24 16.52 3.15 33.27
C ALA A 24 15.23 4.00 33.29
N GLY A 25 15.27 5.16 33.96
CA GLY A 25 14.15 6.11 33.97
C GLY A 25 13.83 6.66 32.58
N ILE A 26 14.87 7.02 31.81
CA ILE A 26 14.71 7.48 30.41
C ILE A 26 14.12 6.37 29.53
N VAL A 27 14.66 5.15 29.64
CA VAL A 27 14.15 3.99 28.88
C VAL A 27 12.69 3.69 29.23
N LEU A 28 12.37 3.71 30.52
CA LEU A 28 10.97 3.51 30.95
C LEU A 28 10.04 4.61 30.43
N LEU A 29 10.46 5.86 30.51
CA LEU A 29 9.69 6.99 29.99
C LEU A 29 9.49 6.87 28.48
N ALA A 30 10.55 6.52 27.73
CA ALA A 30 10.48 6.28 26.30
C ALA A 30 9.53 5.12 25.98
N TYR A 31 9.60 4.02 26.71
CA TYR A 31 8.69 2.90 26.57
C TYR A 31 7.22 3.31 26.80
N VAL A 32 6.94 4.01 27.90
CA VAL A 32 5.59 4.50 28.20
C VAL A 32 5.08 5.45 27.12
N LEU A 33 5.94 6.35 26.63
CA LEU A 33 5.60 7.25 25.53
C LEU A 33 5.26 6.50 24.25
N VAL A 34 6.06 5.50 23.88
CA VAL A 34 5.81 4.64 22.72
C VAL A 34 4.47 3.91 22.88
N GLN A 35 4.20 3.28 24.04
CA GLN A 35 2.93 2.61 24.29
C GLN A 35 1.74 3.59 24.23
N TRP A 36 1.90 4.80 24.76
CA TRP A 36 0.86 5.83 24.68
C TRP A 36 0.59 6.26 23.22
N VAL A 37 1.64 6.43 22.40
CA VAL A 37 1.50 6.73 20.98
C VAL A 37 0.79 5.57 20.26
N LEU A 38 1.24 4.32 20.47
CA LEU A 38 0.66 3.13 19.85
C LEU A 38 -0.78 2.82 20.30
N SER A 39 -1.23 3.42 21.41
CA SER A 39 -2.64 3.34 21.84
C SER A 39 -3.55 4.35 21.13
N GLY A 40 -3.02 5.16 20.22
CA GLY A 40 -3.82 6.05 19.38
C GLY A 40 -4.77 5.27 18.45
N THR A 41 -5.97 5.80 18.24
CA THR A 41 -6.99 5.13 17.41
C THR A 41 -6.51 4.91 15.97
N GLU A 42 -5.59 5.71 15.47
CA GLU A 42 -4.98 5.56 14.15
C GLU A 42 -4.28 4.20 13.95
N PHE A 43 -3.82 3.59 15.06
CA PHE A 43 -3.19 2.26 15.02
C PHE A 43 -4.20 1.11 14.92
N GLY A 44 -5.50 1.39 15.02
CA GLY A 44 -6.59 0.45 14.78
C GLY A 44 -7.04 -0.31 16.03
N GLY A 45 -7.97 -1.25 15.82
CA GLY A 45 -8.58 -2.09 16.84
C GLY A 45 -8.03 -3.50 16.87
N VAL A 46 -8.53 -4.30 17.81
CA VAL A 46 -8.23 -5.73 17.97
C VAL A 46 -9.43 -6.53 17.52
N MET A 47 -9.18 -7.66 16.82
CA MET A 47 -10.24 -8.57 16.35
C MET A 47 -11.20 -8.96 17.48
N ASP A 48 -12.48 -8.92 17.18
CA ASP A 48 -13.53 -9.47 18.03
C ASP A 48 -13.57 -11.01 17.93
N GLU A 49 -14.45 -11.65 18.71
CA GLU A 49 -14.57 -13.11 18.68
C GLU A 49 -15.11 -13.62 17.34
N GLU A 50 -15.98 -12.89 16.66
CA GLU A 50 -16.51 -13.27 15.34
C GLU A 50 -15.39 -13.35 14.31
N SER A 51 -14.59 -12.29 14.16
CA SER A 51 -13.43 -12.24 13.26
C SER A 51 -12.37 -13.28 13.66
N SER A 52 -12.16 -13.51 14.97
CA SER A 52 -11.22 -14.51 15.47
C SER A 52 -11.66 -15.94 15.15
N VAL A 53 -12.96 -16.25 15.21
CA VAL A 53 -13.52 -17.55 14.77
C VAL A 53 -13.31 -17.71 13.26
N LYS A 54 -13.58 -16.67 12.48
CA LYS A 54 -13.36 -16.68 11.02
C LYS A 54 -11.88 -16.90 10.69
N ALA A 55 -10.97 -16.23 11.39
CA ALA A 55 -9.53 -16.41 11.22
C ALA A 55 -9.11 -17.87 11.50
N ARG A 56 -9.55 -18.45 12.60
CA ARG A 56 -9.25 -19.86 12.95
C ARG A 56 -9.78 -20.88 11.93
N SER A 57 -10.77 -20.53 11.12
CA SER A 57 -11.31 -21.38 10.05
C SER A 57 -10.59 -21.19 8.71
N SER A 58 -9.79 -20.15 8.58
CA SER A 58 -9.01 -19.85 7.37
C SER A 58 -7.83 -20.83 7.21
N HIS A 59 -7.61 -21.28 5.98
CA HIS A 59 -6.42 -22.08 5.63
C HIS A 59 -5.12 -21.27 5.69
N SER A 60 -5.22 -19.94 5.65
CA SER A 60 -4.08 -19.02 5.71
C SER A 60 -3.69 -18.64 7.15
N PHE A 61 -4.40 -19.16 8.17
CA PHE A 61 -4.15 -18.88 9.57
C PHE A 61 -3.57 -20.09 10.29
N ASN A 62 -2.41 -19.95 10.92
CA ASN A 62 -1.71 -21.07 11.59
C ASN A 62 -2.15 -21.29 13.06
N GLY A 63 -3.12 -20.54 13.54
CA GLY A 63 -3.59 -20.58 14.93
C GLY A 63 -3.10 -19.40 15.78
N ASP A 64 -2.14 -18.63 15.27
CA ASP A 64 -1.56 -17.43 15.91
C ASP A 64 -1.61 -16.21 14.98
N HIS A 65 -1.20 -16.37 13.75
CA HIS A 65 -1.14 -15.31 12.73
C HIS A 65 -1.42 -15.83 11.32
N PHE A 66 -1.68 -14.92 10.37
CA PHE A 66 -1.84 -15.24 8.94
C PHE A 66 -0.49 -15.50 8.29
N GLN A 67 -0.48 -16.38 7.27
CA GLN A 67 0.70 -16.85 6.56
C GLN A 67 0.52 -16.78 5.05
N ASN A 68 1.63 -16.59 4.32
CA ASN A 68 1.65 -16.76 2.89
C ASN A 68 1.59 -18.23 2.46
N SER A 69 1.08 -18.52 1.26
CA SER A 69 1.13 -19.84 0.67
C SER A 69 2.12 -19.86 -0.51
N PRO A 70 3.09 -20.78 -0.56
CA PRO A 70 3.47 -21.74 0.49
C PRO A 70 4.40 -21.09 1.53
N GLY A 71 4.00 -21.24 2.82
CA GLY A 71 4.85 -21.00 3.99
C GLY A 71 5.20 -19.55 4.33
N ASP A 72 5.64 -19.40 5.57
CA ASP A 72 6.13 -18.14 6.10
C ASP A 72 7.42 -17.72 5.41
N MET A 73 7.54 -16.44 5.26
CA MET A 73 8.73 -15.79 4.77
C MET A 73 9.63 -15.40 5.93
N PRO A 74 10.95 -15.52 5.80
CA PRO A 74 11.83 -14.99 6.82
C PRO A 74 11.66 -13.47 6.88
N TYR A 75 10.90 -12.98 7.86
CA TYR A 75 10.82 -11.56 8.14
C TYR A 75 12.14 -11.08 8.73
N GLY A 76 12.87 -10.35 7.95
CA GLY A 76 13.92 -9.51 8.40
C GLY A 76 13.89 -8.27 7.55
N ILE A 77 13.13 -7.26 7.97
CA ILE A 77 13.41 -5.91 7.46
C ILE A 77 14.80 -5.55 8.02
N MET A 78 15.82 -6.08 7.41
CA MET A 78 17.17 -5.58 7.60
C MET A 78 17.25 -4.31 6.76
N VAL A 79 16.97 -3.18 7.41
CA VAL A 79 17.31 -1.88 6.84
C VAL A 79 18.82 -1.89 6.65
N ASN A 80 19.26 -2.11 5.43
CA ASN A 80 20.65 -1.97 5.08
C ASN A 80 20.99 -0.47 5.19
N ILE A 81 21.81 -0.09 6.15
CA ILE A 81 22.23 1.31 6.35
C ILE A 81 22.90 1.84 5.07
N GLY A 82 23.55 0.97 4.25
CA GLY A 82 24.10 1.30 2.96
C GLY A 82 23.04 1.81 1.98
N ASP A 83 21.83 1.23 2.00
CA ASP A 83 20.73 1.65 1.12
C ASP A 83 20.13 3.00 1.54
N LEU A 84 20.21 3.36 2.83
CA LEU A 84 19.85 4.69 3.32
C LEU A 84 20.83 5.79 2.87
N LEU A 85 22.07 5.42 2.57
CA LEU A 85 23.16 6.33 2.17
C LEU A 85 23.48 6.24 0.67
N GLY A 86 22.69 5.48 -0.10
CA GLY A 86 22.91 5.30 -1.55
C GLY A 86 22.56 6.56 -2.37
N ASP A 87 23.03 6.58 -3.62
CA ASP A 87 22.92 7.72 -4.55
C ASP A 87 21.57 7.77 -5.29
N GLN A 88 20.54 7.01 -4.85
CA GLN A 88 19.25 6.93 -5.52
C GLN A 88 18.45 8.23 -5.40
N VAL A 89 17.85 8.66 -6.51
CA VAL A 89 16.94 9.81 -6.56
C VAL A 89 15.54 9.41 -6.12
N ARG A 90 15.32 9.31 -4.82
CA ARG A 90 14.08 8.79 -4.24
C ARG A 90 12.89 9.74 -4.33
N VAL A 91 13.13 11.03 -4.58
CA VAL A 91 12.12 12.07 -4.58
C VAL A 91 12.18 12.86 -5.90
N PRO A 92 11.05 13.09 -6.58
CA PRO A 92 11.03 13.89 -7.80
C PRO A 92 11.45 15.35 -7.53
N PRO A 93 11.97 16.05 -8.55
CA PRO A 93 12.48 17.43 -8.40
C PRO A 93 11.37 18.48 -8.14
N GLY A 94 10.11 18.07 -8.25
CA GLY A 94 8.93 18.89 -8.04
C GLY A 94 7.64 18.08 -8.19
N PRO A 95 6.47 18.71 -8.09
CA PRO A 95 5.20 18.01 -8.25
C PRO A 95 5.03 17.51 -9.69
N PHE A 96 4.41 16.34 -9.86
CA PHE A 96 4.07 15.76 -11.15
C PHE A 96 3.01 16.57 -11.89
N PRO A 97 2.99 16.54 -13.24
CA PRO A 97 1.84 16.98 -14.00
C PRO A 97 0.60 16.20 -13.55
N MET A 98 -0.48 16.94 -13.33
CA MET A 98 -1.70 16.38 -12.74
C MET A 98 -2.92 16.90 -13.50
N GLU A 99 -3.92 16.05 -13.66
CA GLU A 99 -5.24 16.41 -14.18
C GLU A 99 -6.28 16.35 -13.05
N ILE A 100 -7.30 17.17 -13.15
CA ILE A 100 -8.44 17.10 -12.21
C ILE A 100 -9.53 16.28 -12.89
N PRO A 101 -9.88 15.10 -12.35
CA PRO A 101 -10.87 14.24 -12.99
C PRO A 101 -12.27 14.86 -12.91
N ASP A 102 -13.05 14.68 -13.98
CA ASP A 102 -14.47 14.95 -13.94
C ASP A 102 -15.19 13.73 -13.38
N VAL A 103 -15.82 13.91 -12.23
CA VAL A 103 -16.54 12.86 -11.48
C VAL A 103 -18.03 13.13 -11.35
N ALA A 104 -18.56 14.11 -12.13
CA ALA A 104 -19.96 14.54 -12.04
C ALA A 104 -20.91 13.39 -12.45
N ASP A 105 -20.63 12.74 -13.56
CA ASP A 105 -21.46 11.67 -14.12
C ASP A 105 -20.77 10.32 -14.04
N THR A 106 -21.49 9.29 -13.55
CA THR A 106 -21.00 7.91 -13.54
C THR A 106 -21.18 7.27 -14.92
N VAL A 107 -20.18 6.52 -15.38
CA VAL A 107 -20.26 5.70 -16.59
C VAL A 107 -21.30 4.59 -16.40
N LYS A 108 -22.34 4.59 -17.22
CA LYS A 108 -23.44 3.60 -17.16
C LYS A 108 -23.04 2.23 -17.73
N ALA A 109 -22.06 2.19 -18.62
CA ALA A 109 -21.56 0.98 -19.25
C ALA A 109 -20.08 1.14 -19.61
N GLY A 110 -19.28 0.09 -19.41
CA GLY A 110 -17.82 0.11 -19.62
C GLY A 110 -17.04 0.44 -18.37
N ILE A 111 -15.73 0.67 -18.53
CA ILE A 111 -14.79 0.94 -17.44
C ILE A 111 -14.11 2.28 -17.70
N ARG A 112 -14.12 3.16 -16.71
CA ARG A 112 -13.20 4.31 -16.59
C ARG A 112 -12.37 4.15 -15.33
N ALA A 113 -11.09 4.44 -15.42
CA ALA A 113 -10.17 4.37 -14.29
C ALA A 113 -9.32 5.64 -14.20
N THR A 114 -9.21 6.17 -13.00
CA THR A 114 -8.44 7.39 -12.67
C THR A 114 -7.47 7.10 -11.54
N TRP A 115 -6.17 7.30 -11.79
CA TRP A 115 -5.16 7.12 -10.76
C TRP A 115 -5.14 8.31 -9.79
N LEU A 116 -5.38 8.05 -8.51
CA LEU A 116 -5.35 9.06 -7.45
C LEU A 116 -4.02 9.08 -6.68
N GLY A 117 -3.08 8.25 -7.12
CA GLY A 117 -1.75 8.09 -6.52
C GLY A 117 -1.64 6.83 -5.66
N HIS A 118 -0.41 6.30 -5.57
CA HIS A 118 -0.10 5.06 -4.87
C HIS A 118 -0.93 3.89 -5.41
N ALA A 119 -1.56 3.12 -4.54
CA ALA A 119 -2.47 2.03 -4.90
C ALA A 119 -3.95 2.48 -5.02
N THR A 120 -4.22 3.79 -4.84
CA THR A 120 -5.58 4.32 -4.88
C THR A 120 -5.99 4.59 -6.32
N VAL A 121 -7.02 3.88 -6.78
CA VAL A 121 -7.65 4.09 -8.09
C VAL A 121 -9.14 4.32 -7.91
N PHE A 122 -9.65 5.39 -8.50
CA PHE A 122 -11.08 5.63 -8.64
C PHE A 122 -11.55 5.00 -9.95
N ILE A 123 -12.49 4.09 -9.85
CA ILE A 123 -12.97 3.29 -10.98
C ILE A 123 -14.49 3.45 -11.09
N GLU A 124 -14.95 3.70 -12.28
CA GLU A 124 -16.36 3.66 -12.64
C GLU A 124 -16.56 2.50 -13.60
N MET A 125 -17.42 1.58 -13.21
CA MET A 125 -17.70 0.36 -13.98
C MET A 125 -19.19 0.06 -13.96
N ASP A 126 -19.79 0.00 -15.13
CA ASP A 126 -21.20 -0.41 -15.33
C ASP A 126 -22.19 0.22 -14.33
N GLY A 127 -22.05 1.51 -14.06
CA GLY A 127 -22.95 2.27 -13.20
C GLY A 127 -22.56 2.31 -11.72
N LYS A 128 -21.49 1.62 -11.28
CA LYS A 128 -20.95 1.67 -9.92
C LYS A 128 -19.65 2.42 -9.85
N ARG A 129 -19.41 3.05 -8.71
CA ARG A 129 -18.16 3.72 -8.35
C ARG A 129 -17.41 2.88 -7.34
N ILE A 130 -16.17 2.57 -7.66
CA ILE A 130 -15.29 1.70 -6.89
C ILE A 130 -14.04 2.51 -6.50
N LEU A 131 -13.55 2.35 -5.28
CA LEU A 131 -12.30 2.95 -4.82
C LEU A 131 -11.42 1.88 -4.17
N THR A 132 -10.21 1.73 -4.67
CA THR A 132 -9.26 0.74 -4.16
C THR A 132 -8.26 1.41 -3.21
N ASP A 133 -7.87 0.71 -2.13
CA ASP A 133 -6.84 1.13 -1.17
C ASP A 133 -6.82 2.65 -0.92
N PRO A 134 -7.88 3.20 -0.27
CA PRO A 134 -8.15 4.63 -0.28
C PRO A 134 -7.21 5.40 0.64
N MET A 135 -6.05 5.79 0.11
CA MET A 135 -5.04 6.59 0.79
C MET A 135 -4.99 8.00 0.18
N LEU A 136 -5.77 8.95 0.71
CA LEU A 136 -5.82 10.34 0.21
C LEU A 136 -5.17 11.36 1.15
N SER A 137 -4.74 10.96 2.34
CA SER A 137 -3.98 11.81 3.26
C SER A 137 -2.60 12.19 2.69
N ASP A 138 -2.05 13.32 3.16
CA ASP A 138 -0.73 13.80 2.74
C ASP A 138 0.44 12.95 3.25
N HIS A 139 0.23 12.09 4.23
CA HIS A 139 1.27 11.30 4.89
C HIS A 139 0.83 9.85 5.07
N ALA A 140 1.70 8.92 4.71
CA ALA A 140 1.49 7.48 4.79
C ALA A 140 1.75 6.90 6.20
N PHE A 141 1.68 7.71 7.25
CA PHE A 141 1.81 7.29 8.64
C PHE A 141 1.22 8.34 9.59
N PRO A 142 0.66 7.95 10.76
CA PRO A 142 0.01 8.89 11.67
C PRO A 142 0.95 9.96 12.24
N ILE A 143 2.20 9.61 12.52
CA ILE A 143 3.20 10.50 13.12
C ILE A 143 3.90 11.30 12.01
N LYS A 144 3.36 12.46 11.68
CA LYS A 144 3.72 13.25 10.49
C LYS A 144 5.21 13.57 10.34
N PHE A 145 5.97 13.76 11.43
CA PHE A 145 7.38 14.17 11.36
C PHE A 145 8.35 13.05 10.90
N ILE A 146 7.89 11.78 10.97
CA ILE A 146 8.63 10.62 10.43
C ILE A 146 7.93 10.00 9.23
N ALA A 147 6.72 10.47 8.91
CA ALA A 147 5.88 9.89 7.89
C ALA A 147 6.35 10.25 6.49
N PRO A 148 6.40 9.30 5.54
CA PRO A 148 6.53 9.62 4.13
C PRO A 148 5.42 10.57 3.69
N LYS A 149 5.81 11.67 3.04
CA LYS A 149 4.88 12.68 2.52
C LYS A 149 4.64 12.44 1.05
N ARG A 150 3.39 12.62 0.60
CA ARG A 150 3.04 12.55 -0.84
C ARG A 150 3.85 13.58 -1.64
N PHE A 151 4.31 13.18 -2.81
CA PHE A 151 4.96 14.08 -3.77
C PHE A 151 3.97 15.12 -4.32
N ASN A 152 2.73 14.68 -4.58
CA ASN A 152 1.62 15.52 -5.00
C ASN A 152 0.44 15.39 -4.04
N ARG A 153 -0.43 16.39 -3.98
CA ARG A 153 -1.77 16.22 -3.42
C ARG A 153 -2.58 15.25 -4.28
N SER A 154 -3.59 14.62 -3.69
CA SER A 154 -4.53 13.83 -4.50
C SER A 154 -5.25 14.73 -5.51
N PRO A 155 -5.39 14.30 -6.78
CA PRO A 155 -6.16 15.04 -7.79
C PRO A 155 -7.64 15.12 -7.45
N LEU A 156 -8.14 14.20 -6.65
CA LEU A 156 -9.49 14.19 -6.10
C LEU A 156 -9.37 14.18 -4.57
N PRO A 157 -9.49 15.32 -3.90
CA PRO A 157 -9.40 15.41 -2.45
C PRO A 157 -10.62 14.78 -1.77
N MET A 158 -10.48 14.40 -0.49
CA MET A 158 -11.51 13.67 0.27
C MET A 158 -12.88 14.35 0.28
N ASP A 159 -12.91 15.68 0.35
CA ASP A 159 -14.13 16.50 0.39
C ASP A 159 -14.80 16.70 -0.98
N ALA A 160 -14.10 16.30 -2.06
CA ALA A 160 -14.61 16.32 -3.43
C ALA A 160 -14.95 14.92 -3.95
N LEU A 161 -14.78 13.86 -3.13
CA LEU A 161 -15.17 12.51 -3.52
C LEU A 161 -16.67 12.42 -3.80
N PRO A 162 -17.08 11.88 -4.94
CA PRO A 162 -18.48 11.51 -5.15
C PRO A 162 -18.86 10.34 -4.24
N PRO A 163 -20.15 10.02 -4.07
CA PRO A 163 -20.56 8.79 -3.40
C PRO A 163 -19.89 7.57 -4.04
N ILE A 164 -19.27 6.73 -3.23
CA ILE A 164 -18.59 5.50 -3.65
C ILE A 164 -19.42 4.31 -3.21
N ASP A 165 -19.71 3.39 -4.12
CA ASP A 165 -20.50 2.18 -3.83
C ASP A 165 -19.64 1.11 -3.15
N ILE A 166 -18.47 0.83 -3.72
CA ILE A 166 -17.58 -0.27 -3.34
C ILE A 166 -16.21 0.28 -2.97
N VAL A 167 -15.73 -0.06 -1.78
CA VAL A 167 -14.37 0.23 -1.34
C VAL A 167 -13.67 -1.09 -1.05
N THR A 168 -12.57 -1.38 -1.73
CA THR A 168 -11.73 -2.54 -1.42
C THR A 168 -10.45 -2.10 -0.72
N ILE A 169 -10.05 -2.83 0.32
CA ILE A 169 -8.81 -2.59 1.07
C ILE A 169 -8.01 -3.89 1.07
N SER A 170 -6.83 -3.82 0.49
CA SER A 170 -5.98 -5.00 0.31
C SER A 170 -5.36 -5.49 1.63
N HIS A 171 -4.89 -4.59 2.46
CA HIS A 171 -4.29 -4.90 3.75
C HIS A 171 -4.26 -3.67 4.67
N ASP A 172 -3.74 -3.82 5.89
CA ASP A 172 -3.86 -2.82 6.94
C ASP A 172 -2.70 -1.81 7.02
N HIS A 173 -1.73 -1.81 6.12
CA HIS A 173 -0.65 -0.82 6.12
C HIS A 173 -1.19 0.60 5.95
N PHE A 174 -0.45 1.58 6.49
CA PHE A 174 -0.90 2.96 6.57
C PHE A 174 -1.05 3.66 5.23
N ASP A 175 -0.32 3.22 4.22
CA ASP A 175 -0.34 3.72 2.85
C ASP A 175 -1.44 3.08 1.97
N HIS A 176 -2.19 2.10 2.51
CA HIS A 176 -3.35 1.47 1.88
C HIS A 176 -4.64 1.68 2.66
N LEU A 177 -4.56 1.80 3.98
CA LEU A 177 -5.70 1.97 4.87
C LEU A 177 -5.59 3.28 5.67
N ASP A 178 -6.12 4.36 5.11
CA ASP A 178 -6.14 5.70 5.71
C ASP A 178 -7.43 5.95 6.50
N MET A 179 -7.31 6.04 7.82
CA MET A 179 -8.43 6.28 8.73
C MET A 179 -9.29 7.49 8.34
N LYS A 180 -8.68 8.58 7.88
CA LYS A 180 -9.42 9.80 7.54
C LYS A 180 -10.26 9.59 6.28
N THR A 181 -9.67 9.00 5.26
CA THR A 181 -10.36 8.73 4.00
C THR A 181 -11.50 7.75 4.21
N VAL A 182 -11.29 6.64 4.94
CA VAL A 182 -12.36 5.65 5.17
C VAL A 182 -13.51 6.19 6.01
N LYS A 183 -13.25 7.12 6.95
CA LYS A 183 -14.33 7.81 7.69
C LYS A 183 -15.21 8.68 6.78
N VAL A 184 -14.62 9.38 5.82
CA VAL A 184 -15.37 10.17 4.83
C VAL A 184 -16.22 9.24 3.95
N LEU A 185 -15.64 8.15 3.46
CA LEU A 185 -16.32 7.15 2.65
C LEU A 185 -17.47 6.48 3.41
N ALA A 186 -17.27 6.11 4.67
CA ALA A 186 -18.32 5.54 5.51
C ALA A 186 -19.49 6.50 5.72
N ALA A 187 -19.19 7.79 5.93
CA ALA A 187 -20.23 8.81 6.08
C ALA A 187 -21.08 9.01 4.82
N SER A 188 -20.54 8.69 3.63
CA SER A 188 -21.29 8.72 2.36
C SER A 188 -22.02 7.40 2.03
N GLY A 189 -21.92 6.38 2.89
CA GLY A 189 -22.66 5.12 2.74
C GLY A 189 -21.94 4.00 1.99
N SER A 190 -20.65 4.13 1.75
CA SER A 190 -19.83 3.11 1.05
C SER A 190 -19.86 1.76 1.75
N GLN A 191 -19.80 0.68 0.95
CA GLN A 191 -19.60 -0.69 1.43
C GLN A 191 -18.12 -1.05 1.34
N PHE A 192 -17.55 -1.52 2.43
CA PHE A 192 -16.13 -1.89 2.54
C PHE A 192 -15.97 -3.41 2.41
N TYR A 193 -15.04 -3.84 1.56
CA TYR A 193 -14.64 -5.23 1.38
C TYR A 193 -13.18 -5.35 1.81
N VAL A 194 -12.92 -6.18 2.80
CA VAL A 194 -11.65 -6.22 3.53
C VAL A 194 -11.25 -7.65 3.86
N GLY A 195 -9.96 -7.91 4.02
CA GLY A 195 -9.46 -9.18 4.55
C GLY A 195 -9.81 -9.37 6.03
N ILE A 196 -9.81 -10.62 6.50
CA ILE A 196 -10.07 -10.97 7.90
C ILE A 196 -9.18 -10.17 8.84
N GLY A 197 -9.75 -9.60 9.89
CA GLY A 197 -9.10 -8.80 10.93
C GLY A 197 -9.14 -7.30 10.69
N ILE A 198 -9.25 -6.82 9.45
CA ILE A 198 -9.31 -5.38 9.12
C ILE A 198 -10.62 -4.75 9.66
N LYS A 199 -11.72 -5.51 9.74
CA LYS A 199 -12.98 -5.08 10.36
C LYS A 199 -12.76 -4.43 11.73
N ALA A 200 -11.83 -4.96 12.52
CA ALA A 200 -11.52 -4.44 13.85
C ALA A 200 -11.05 -2.97 13.83
N HIS A 201 -10.21 -2.61 12.85
CA HIS A 201 -9.75 -1.23 12.66
C HIS A 201 -10.90 -0.30 12.29
N LEU A 202 -11.74 -0.73 11.35
CA LEU A 202 -12.87 0.07 10.89
C LEU A 202 -13.90 0.30 12.00
N ILE A 203 -14.20 -0.72 12.81
CA ILE A 203 -15.08 -0.62 13.97
C ILE A 203 -14.52 0.33 15.02
N GLU A 204 -13.21 0.23 15.35
CA GLU A 204 -12.52 1.14 16.27
C GLU A 204 -12.64 2.61 15.83
N TRP A 205 -12.66 2.83 14.52
CA TRP A 205 -12.84 4.16 13.94
C TRP A 205 -14.29 4.61 13.84
N GLY A 206 -15.25 3.80 14.32
CA GLY A 206 -16.67 4.13 14.41
C GLY A 206 -17.45 3.84 13.13
N ILE A 207 -16.93 3.03 12.22
CA ILE A 207 -17.63 2.61 11.01
C ILE A 207 -18.63 1.51 11.37
N SER A 208 -19.84 1.60 10.85
CA SER A 208 -20.90 0.61 11.12
C SER A 208 -20.52 -0.79 10.61
N ALA A 209 -20.71 -1.81 11.44
CA ALA A 209 -20.51 -3.20 11.03
C ALA A 209 -21.35 -3.60 9.78
N ALA A 210 -22.50 -2.96 9.58
CA ALA A 210 -23.35 -3.19 8.41
C ALA A 210 -22.73 -2.71 7.08
N GLN A 211 -21.67 -1.90 7.14
CA GLN A 211 -20.94 -1.43 5.97
C GLN A 211 -19.66 -2.24 5.71
N ILE A 212 -19.32 -3.22 6.56
CA ILE A 212 -18.05 -3.93 6.52
C ILE A 212 -18.28 -5.40 6.16
N ASN A 213 -17.68 -5.81 5.06
CA ASN A 213 -17.71 -7.17 4.53
C ASN A 213 -16.31 -7.79 4.66
N GLU A 214 -16.11 -8.56 5.73
CA GLU A 214 -14.85 -9.23 6.02
C GLU A 214 -14.78 -10.57 5.28
N MET A 215 -13.69 -10.82 4.55
CA MET A 215 -13.58 -11.94 3.62
C MET A 215 -12.27 -12.71 3.78
N ASP A 216 -12.33 -14.02 3.56
CA ASP A 216 -11.17 -14.89 3.40
C ASP A 216 -10.80 -15.05 1.91
N TRP A 217 -9.60 -15.51 1.62
CA TRP A 217 -9.18 -15.85 0.26
C TRP A 217 -10.17 -16.82 -0.39
N TRP A 218 -10.52 -16.53 -1.63
CA TRP A 218 -11.46 -17.27 -2.46
C TRP A 218 -12.93 -17.14 -2.06
N GLU A 219 -13.26 -16.36 -1.04
CA GLU A 219 -14.64 -15.96 -0.78
C GLU A 219 -15.12 -14.92 -1.80
N SER A 220 -16.41 -14.91 -2.04
CA SER A 220 -17.07 -13.97 -2.95
C SER A 220 -18.37 -13.47 -2.35
N LEU A 221 -18.61 -12.17 -2.47
CA LEU A 221 -19.82 -11.52 -2.01
C LEU A 221 -20.45 -10.70 -3.15
N THR A 222 -21.76 -10.64 -3.18
CA THR A 222 -22.50 -9.88 -4.19
C THR A 222 -23.03 -8.57 -3.62
N LEU A 223 -22.95 -7.52 -4.43
CA LEU A 223 -23.64 -6.25 -4.22
C LEU A 223 -24.39 -5.92 -5.51
N ASP A 224 -25.72 -5.99 -5.47
CA ASP A 224 -26.58 -5.91 -6.66
C ASP A 224 -26.12 -6.90 -7.75
N GLU A 225 -25.71 -6.42 -8.92
CA GLU A 225 -25.22 -7.25 -10.04
C GLU A 225 -23.70 -7.46 -10.03
N PHE A 226 -22.99 -6.90 -9.02
CA PHE A 226 -21.54 -7.05 -8.88
C PHE A 226 -21.17 -8.20 -7.97
N THR A 227 -20.08 -8.86 -8.28
CA THR A 227 -19.44 -9.84 -7.38
C THR A 227 -18.04 -9.40 -7.04
N ILE A 228 -17.76 -9.30 -5.74
CA ILE A 228 -16.45 -8.95 -5.21
C ILE A 228 -15.79 -10.25 -4.73
N HIS A 229 -14.66 -10.60 -5.31
CA HIS A 229 -13.88 -11.80 -5.00
C HIS A 229 -12.63 -11.41 -4.23
N CYS A 230 -12.49 -11.95 -3.02
CA CYS A 230 -11.26 -11.87 -2.24
C CYS A 230 -10.28 -12.90 -2.79
N THR A 231 -9.13 -12.45 -3.29
CA THR A 231 -8.12 -13.31 -3.91
C THR A 231 -6.80 -13.24 -3.16
N PRO A 232 -5.94 -14.28 -3.22
CA PRO A 232 -4.67 -14.29 -2.52
C PRO A 232 -3.71 -13.21 -2.99
N ALA A 233 -2.88 -12.75 -2.06
CA ALA A 233 -1.66 -11.97 -2.30
C ALA A 233 -0.50 -12.56 -1.48
N ARG A 234 0.73 -12.14 -1.74
CA ARG A 234 1.91 -12.51 -0.95
C ARG A 234 2.47 -11.26 -0.29
N HIS A 235 2.09 -11.06 0.97
CA HIS A 235 2.49 -9.86 1.69
C HIS A 235 2.55 -10.12 3.20
N TYR A 236 2.38 -9.11 4.00
CA TYR A 236 2.29 -9.16 5.46
C TYR A 236 1.35 -8.06 5.95
N SER A 237 1.06 -8.07 7.24
CA SER A 237 0.21 -7.07 7.87
C SER A 237 0.76 -6.59 9.21
N GLY A 238 0.27 -5.43 9.66
CA GLY A 238 0.52 -4.90 10.99
C GLY A 238 0.60 -3.38 11.05
N ARG A 239 -0.24 -2.80 11.90
CA ARG A 239 -0.22 -1.34 12.20
C ARG A 239 0.56 -1.02 13.47
N THR A 240 0.67 -1.96 14.41
CA THR A 240 1.39 -1.81 15.69
C THR A 240 2.64 -2.68 15.77
N GLY A 241 3.10 -3.20 14.63
CA GLY A 241 4.22 -4.11 14.48
C GLY A 241 3.96 -5.14 13.41
N LEU A 242 4.98 -5.90 13.04
CA LEU A 242 4.89 -6.98 12.04
C LEU A 242 4.32 -8.24 12.74
N ASN A 243 3.01 -8.29 12.92
CA ASN A 243 2.35 -9.37 13.68
C ASN A 243 1.43 -10.24 12.84
N ASN A 244 1.20 -9.90 11.56
CA ASN A 244 0.31 -10.66 10.66
C ASN A 244 -1.06 -10.97 11.27
N ALA A 245 -1.59 -10.05 12.07
CA ALA A 245 -2.87 -10.23 12.74
C ALA A 245 -4.07 -10.10 11.79
N THR A 246 -3.89 -9.47 10.63
CA THR A 246 -4.93 -9.30 9.60
C THR A 246 -4.51 -9.97 8.30
N LEU A 247 -5.49 -10.39 7.49
CA LEU A 247 -5.24 -11.03 6.21
C LEU A 247 -5.01 -9.97 5.11
N TRP A 248 -3.95 -10.12 4.33
CA TRP A 248 -3.70 -9.37 3.11
C TRP A 248 -4.33 -10.03 1.90
N THR A 249 -4.79 -9.25 0.95
CA THR A 249 -5.61 -9.71 -0.16
C THR A 249 -5.29 -8.99 -1.46
N SER A 250 -5.66 -9.59 -2.57
CA SER A 250 -5.93 -8.91 -3.83
C SER A 250 -7.41 -9.03 -4.17
N TRP A 251 -7.91 -8.33 -5.17
CA TRP A 251 -9.33 -8.26 -5.46
C TRP A 251 -9.62 -8.46 -6.94
N VAL A 252 -10.59 -9.33 -7.24
CA VAL A 252 -11.27 -9.32 -8.54
C VAL A 252 -12.67 -8.76 -8.31
N ILE A 253 -13.07 -7.80 -9.12
CA ILE A 253 -14.42 -7.23 -9.08
C ILE A 253 -15.06 -7.46 -10.43
N SER A 254 -16.15 -8.21 -10.42
CA SER A 254 -16.90 -8.61 -11.60
C SER A 254 -18.22 -7.87 -11.66
N SER A 255 -18.52 -7.25 -12.80
CA SER A 255 -19.86 -6.84 -13.22
C SER A 255 -20.44 -7.88 -14.19
N PRO A 256 -21.70 -7.73 -14.67
CA PRO A 256 -22.21 -8.62 -15.72
C PRO A 256 -21.40 -8.64 -17.03
N ASN A 257 -20.59 -7.58 -17.29
CA ASN A 257 -19.93 -7.42 -18.58
C ASN A 257 -18.40 -7.30 -18.49
N HIS A 258 -17.86 -6.99 -17.29
CA HIS A 258 -16.43 -6.66 -17.13
C HIS A 258 -15.86 -7.22 -15.84
N ASP A 259 -14.59 -7.60 -15.89
CA ASP A 259 -13.76 -8.01 -14.76
C ASP A 259 -12.58 -7.07 -14.61
N ILE A 260 -12.33 -6.59 -13.40
CA ILE A 260 -11.13 -5.85 -13.05
C ILE A 260 -10.38 -6.55 -11.91
N TYR A 261 -9.08 -6.33 -11.87
CA TYR A 261 -8.20 -6.87 -10.81
C TYR A 261 -7.39 -5.78 -10.15
N HIS A 262 -7.26 -5.83 -8.82
CA HIS A 262 -6.38 -4.97 -8.04
C HIS A 262 -5.44 -5.81 -7.19
N SER A 263 -4.12 -5.64 -7.39
CA SER A 263 -3.12 -6.48 -6.74
C SER A 263 -2.96 -6.21 -5.24
N GLY A 264 -3.31 -5.00 -4.78
CA GLY A 264 -2.75 -4.50 -3.53
C GLY A 264 -1.22 -4.60 -3.57
N ASP A 265 -0.60 -4.82 -2.43
CA ASP A 265 0.80 -5.19 -2.35
C ASP A 265 0.97 -6.70 -2.39
N SER A 266 1.89 -7.14 -3.23
CA SER A 266 2.19 -8.55 -3.37
C SER A 266 3.59 -8.80 -3.89
N GLY A 267 4.24 -9.82 -3.37
CA GLY A 267 5.30 -10.56 -4.05
C GLY A 267 4.72 -11.40 -5.19
N TYR A 268 5.58 -11.79 -6.12
CA TYR A 268 5.18 -12.67 -7.22
C TYR A 268 4.99 -14.12 -6.75
N GLY A 269 3.99 -14.80 -7.28
CA GLY A 269 3.69 -16.20 -6.99
C GLY A 269 2.63 -16.80 -7.91
N ASP A 270 2.36 -18.08 -7.72
CA ASP A 270 1.46 -18.89 -8.53
C ASP A 270 -0.01 -18.41 -8.48
N HIS A 271 -0.34 -17.62 -7.47
CA HIS A 271 -1.69 -17.08 -7.30
C HIS A 271 -2.15 -16.24 -8.48
N PHE A 272 -1.25 -15.48 -9.15
CA PHE A 272 -1.61 -14.71 -10.36
C PHE A 272 -2.11 -15.62 -11.48
N ARG A 273 -1.42 -16.75 -11.73
CA ARG A 273 -1.84 -17.73 -12.72
C ARG A 273 -3.19 -18.36 -12.36
N VAL A 274 -3.37 -18.74 -11.09
CA VAL A 274 -4.63 -19.34 -10.61
C VAL A 274 -5.80 -18.34 -10.73
N ILE A 275 -5.57 -17.06 -10.39
CA ILE A 275 -6.56 -16.01 -10.57
C ILE A 275 -6.91 -15.83 -12.06
N GLY A 276 -5.89 -15.77 -12.94
CA GLY A 276 -6.08 -15.66 -14.37
C GLY A 276 -6.80 -16.86 -15.00
N GLU A 277 -6.60 -18.08 -14.47
CA GLU A 277 -7.34 -19.27 -14.89
C GLU A 277 -8.81 -19.22 -14.49
N ARG A 278 -9.13 -18.65 -13.32
CA ARG A 278 -10.49 -18.57 -12.79
C ARG A 278 -11.31 -17.43 -13.37
N PHE A 279 -10.71 -16.25 -13.53
CA PHE A 279 -11.42 -15.02 -13.84
C PHE A 279 -11.00 -14.40 -15.17
N GLY A 280 -9.85 -14.77 -15.71
CA GLY A 280 -9.36 -14.15 -16.96
C GLY A 280 -10.06 -14.64 -18.22
N PRO A 281 -10.04 -13.85 -19.30
CA PRO A 281 -9.23 -12.64 -19.47
C PRO A 281 -9.80 -11.43 -18.72
N ILE A 282 -8.98 -10.73 -17.95
CA ILE A 282 -9.36 -9.57 -17.17
C ILE A 282 -9.20 -8.30 -18.02
N GLU A 283 -10.21 -7.43 -18.06
CA GLU A 283 -10.21 -6.22 -18.88
C GLU A 283 -9.11 -5.25 -18.47
N MET A 284 -9.02 -4.93 -17.17
CA MET A 284 -8.03 -4.01 -16.64
C MET A 284 -7.51 -4.50 -15.29
N SER A 285 -6.19 -4.63 -15.18
CA SER A 285 -5.54 -5.03 -13.93
C SER A 285 -4.65 -3.93 -13.40
N PHE A 286 -4.92 -3.50 -12.16
CA PHE A 286 -4.17 -2.52 -11.41
C PHE A 286 -3.08 -3.25 -10.63
N ILE A 287 -1.85 -3.20 -11.13
CA ILE A 287 -0.74 -4.02 -10.63
C ILE A 287 0.37 -3.13 -10.07
N LYS A 288 0.81 -3.41 -8.86
CA LYS A 288 1.94 -2.71 -8.24
C LYS A 288 3.21 -2.89 -9.08
N ILE A 289 3.99 -1.82 -9.23
CA ILE A 289 5.28 -1.86 -9.94
C ILE A 289 6.46 -1.34 -9.11
N GLY A 290 6.22 -0.54 -8.07
CA GLY A 290 7.25 0.07 -7.22
C GLY A 290 7.40 -0.60 -5.87
N ASP A 291 8.26 -0.01 -5.04
CA ASP A 291 8.55 -0.44 -3.67
C ASP A 291 9.10 -1.88 -3.62
N TYR A 292 10.13 -2.13 -4.41
CA TYR A 292 10.90 -3.37 -4.39
C TYR A 292 12.33 -3.10 -3.92
N GLY A 293 13.01 -4.16 -3.50
CA GLY A 293 14.40 -4.12 -3.05
C GLY A 293 15.10 -5.45 -3.29
N GLU A 294 16.43 -5.45 -3.18
CA GLU A 294 17.27 -6.63 -3.33
C GLU A 294 17.48 -7.38 -2.00
N ASP A 295 17.00 -6.82 -0.87
CA ASP A 295 17.15 -7.42 0.44
C ASP A 295 16.41 -8.75 0.58
N LEU A 296 16.94 -9.61 1.45
CA LEU A 296 16.39 -10.94 1.69
C LEU A 296 14.92 -10.86 2.13
N GLY A 297 14.03 -11.49 1.36
CA GLY A 297 12.60 -11.52 1.63
C GLY A 297 11.81 -10.35 1.06
N TRP A 298 12.44 -9.25 0.62
CA TRP A 298 11.71 -8.10 0.06
C TRP A 298 10.97 -8.46 -1.24
N ARG A 299 11.64 -9.15 -2.17
CA ARG A 299 11.03 -9.63 -3.43
C ARG A 299 9.86 -10.58 -3.22
N ASP A 300 9.84 -11.26 -2.10
CA ASP A 300 8.78 -12.21 -1.76
C ASP A 300 7.46 -11.52 -1.36
N ILE A 301 7.53 -10.27 -0.92
CA ILE A 301 6.39 -9.46 -0.48
C ILE A 301 6.12 -8.25 -1.38
N HIS A 302 7.13 -7.82 -2.15
CA HIS A 302 7.04 -6.77 -3.15
C HIS A 302 7.72 -7.24 -4.43
N MET A 303 6.93 -7.67 -5.42
CA MET A 303 7.48 -8.13 -6.70
C MET A 303 8.25 -7.03 -7.41
N HIS A 304 9.36 -7.40 -8.03
CA HIS A 304 10.10 -6.55 -8.94
C HIS A 304 9.27 -6.24 -10.20
N THR A 305 9.51 -5.11 -10.85
CA THR A 305 8.70 -4.65 -11.98
C THR A 305 8.58 -5.66 -13.12
N GLU A 306 9.65 -6.44 -13.42
CA GLU A 306 9.57 -7.54 -14.39
C GLU A 306 8.51 -8.58 -14.01
N GLN A 307 8.46 -8.91 -12.72
CA GLN A 307 7.48 -9.86 -12.17
C GLN A 307 6.06 -9.28 -12.22
N SER A 308 5.91 -7.95 -12.06
CA SER A 308 4.62 -7.27 -12.22
C SER A 308 4.07 -7.39 -13.63
N VAL A 309 4.94 -7.25 -14.64
CA VAL A 309 4.56 -7.47 -16.04
C VAL A 309 4.27 -8.96 -16.31
N GLN A 310 4.99 -9.88 -15.66
CA GLN A 310 4.69 -11.31 -15.75
C GLN A 310 3.33 -11.63 -15.11
N ALA A 311 3.02 -11.04 -13.97
CA ALA A 311 1.71 -11.16 -13.31
C ALA A 311 0.55 -10.72 -14.23
N ALA A 312 0.74 -9.65 -15.02
CA ALA A 312 -0.24 -9.23 -16.01
C ALA A 312 -0.51 -10.31 -17.09
N LEU A 313 0.54 -11.02 -17.52
CA LEU A 313 0.40 -12.15 -18.45
C LEU A 313 -0.33 -13.34 -17.81
N ASP A 314 0.05 -13.69 -16.56
CA ASP A 314 -0.53 -14.79 -15.82
C ASP A 314 -2.02 -14.55 -15.52
N LEU A 315 -2.41 -13.32 -15.25
CA LEU A 315 -3.80 -12.86 -15.12
C LEU A 315 -4.56 -12.83 -16.46
N ARG A 316 -3.86 -12.97 -17.58
CA ARG A 316 -4.39 -12.79 -18.94
C ARG A 316 -5.03 -11.41 -19.14
N THR A 317 -4.38 -10.39 -18.58
CA THR A 317 -4.83 -9.00 -18.57
C THR A 317 -4.87 -8.42 -19.97
N LYS A 318 -5.97 -7.73 -20.34
CA LYS A 318 -6.06 -6.97 -21.61
C LYS A 318 -5.32 -5.63 -21.52
N ILE A 319 -5.43 -4.93 -20.36
CA ILE A 319 -4.71 -3.67 -20.09
C ILE A 319 -4.11 -3.72 -18.69
N MET A 320 -2.79 -3.58 -18.59
CA MET A 320 -2.07 -3.39 -17.33
C MET A 320 -2.05 -1.91 -16.98
N PHE A 321 -2.53 -1.56 -15.78
CA PHE A 321 -2.52 -0.23 -15.19
C PHE A 321 -1.53 -0.24 -14.00
N PRO A 322 -0.39 0.46 -14.08
CA PRO A 322 0.63 0.42 -13.05
C PRO A 322 0.23 1.28 -11.85
N ILE A 323 0.32 0.71 -10.65
CA ILE A 323 0.06 1.37 -9.37
C ILE A 323 1.26 1.23 -8.43
N HIS A 324 1.17 1.83 -7.24
CA HIS A 324 2.15 1.73 -6.16
C HIS A 324 3.53 2.26 -6.56
N TRP A 325 3.57 3.43 -7.19
CA TRP A 325 4.78 4.17 -7.57
C TRP A 325 4.52 5.68 -7.55
N GLY A 326 5.53 6.50 -7.63
CA GLY A 326 5.41 7.94 -7.88
C GLY A 326 4.56 8.75 -6.89
N THR A 327 4.36 8.26 -5.66
CA THR A 327 3.49 8.93 -4.68
C THR A 327 4.18 9.19 -3.35
N PHE A 328 4.83 8.21 -2.80
CA PHE A 328 5.57 8.26 -1.53
C PHE A 328 7.00 7.76 -1.74
N ASN A 329 7.91 8.21 -0.89
CA ASN A 329 9.25 7.62 -0.79
C ASN A 329 9.21 6.49 0.24
N LEU A 330 9.03 5.25 -0.22
CA LEU A 330 8.92 4.04 0.62
C LEU A 330 10.04 3.04 0.37
N SER A 331 10.84 3.22 -0.70
CA SER A 331 11.84 2.24 -1.13
C SER A 331 13.20 2.87 -1.44
N ASN A 332 14.15 2.01 -1.83
CA ASN A 332 15.54 2.37 -2.10
C ASN A 332 15.88 2.47 -3.59
N HIS A 333 14.88 2.46 -4.49
CA HIS A 333 15.09 2.69 -5.93
C HIS A 333 14.79 4.16 -6.30
N ASP A 334 15.22 4.58 -7.48
CA ASP A 334 14.87 5.87 -8.06
C ASP A 334 13.35 5.98 -8.24
N TRP A 335 12.76 7.15 -8.01
CA TRP A 335 11.31 7.35 -8.09
C TRP A 335 10.74 7.02 -9.49
N TYR A 336 11.56 7.11 -10.54
CA TYR A 336 11.19 6.88 -11.94
C TYR A 336 11.57 5.48 -12.46
N GLU A 337 12.40 4.73 -11.73
CA GLU A 337 12.88 3.42 -12.15
C GLU A 337 11.72 2.42 -12.40
N PRO A 338 10.72 2.29 -11.51
CA PRO A 338 9.63 1.33 -11.71
C PRO A 338 8.86 1.54 -13.00
N ILE A 339 8.54 2.79 -13.35
CA ILE A 339 7.78 3.06 -14.58
C ILE A 339 8.62 2.85 -15.84
N ASN A 340 9.92 3.20 -15.81
CA ASN A 340 10.82 2.94 -16.93
C ASN A 340 10.94 1.45 -17.19
N LEU A 341 11.13 0.65 -16.14
CA LEU A 341 11.18 -0.81 -16.24
C LEU A 341 9.84 -1.41 -16.69
N ALA A 342 8.70 -0.87 -16.20
CA ALA A 342 7.37 -1.32 -16.62
C ALA A 342 7.17 -1.13 -18.13
N VAL A 343 7.53 0.04 -18.66
CA VAL A 343 7.45 0.32 -20.11
C VAL A 343 8.37 -0.61 -20.91
N GLN A 344 9.60 -0.81 -20.44
CA GLN A 344 10.55 -1.71 -21.09
C GLN A 344 10.01 -3.15 -21.14
N TYR A 345 9.70 -3.74 -20.00
CA TYR A 345 9.26 -5.14 -19.92
C TYR A 345 7.90 -5.38 -20.57
N ALA A 346 6.98 -4.42 -20.48
CA ALA A 346 5.70 -4.51 -21.18
C ALA A 346 5.90 -4.54 -22.71
N SER A 347 6.81 -3.74 -23.24
CA SER A 347 7.19 -3.77 -24.65
C SER A 347 7.81 -5.11 -25.05
N GLU A 348 8.77 -5.61 -24.28
CA GLU A 348 9.47 -6.88 -24.54
C GLU A 348 8.49 -8.08 -24.50
N LYS A 349 7.61 -8.10 -23.50
CA LYS A 349 6.64 -9.19 -23.29
C LYS A 349 5.31 -8.98 -24.03
N LYS A 350 5.15 -7.88 -24.78
CA LYS A 350 3.94 -7.51 -25.54
C LYS A 350 2.68 -7.40 -24.67
N VAL A 351 2.83 -6.84 -23.47
CA VAL A 351 1.73 -6.50 -22.57
C VAL A 351 1.23 -5.10 -22.92
N SER A 352 -0.09 -4.93 -23.05
CA SER A 352 -0.71 -3.60 -23.22
C SER A 352 -0.65 -2.86 -21.91
N LEU A 353 0.27 -1.90 -21.79
CA LEU A 353 0.46 -1.05 -20.62
C LEU A 353 -0.09 0.34 -20.87
N VAL A 354 -0.74 0.95 -19.88
CA VAL A 354 -1.11 2.37 -19.86
C VAL A 354 -0.24 3.13 -18.86
N THR A 355 0.05 4.41 -19.14
CA THR A 355 0.89 5.24 -18.27
C THR A 355 0.22 6.60 -18.00
N PRO A 356 -0.93 6.62 -17.30
CA PRO A 356 -1.65 7.84 -17.05
C PRO A 356 -0.87 8.80 -16.15
N LYS A 357 -1.10 10.09 -16.36
CA LYS A 357 -0.74 11.10 -15.37
C LYS A 357 -1.60 10.93 -14.11
N LEU A 358 -1.15 11.52 -13.03
CA LEU A 358 -1.96 11.62 -11.83
C LEU A 358 -3.27 12.37 -12.12
N GLY A 359 -4.42 11.75 -11.88
CA GLY A 359 -5.75 12.30 -12.14
C GLY A 359 -6.26 12.15 -13.57
N GLU A 360 -5.46 11.68 -14.51
CA GLU A 360 -5.90 11.36 -15.87
C GLU A 360 -6.86 10.18 -15.85
N THR A 361 -8.01 10.35 -16.50
CA THR A 361 -9.02 9.32 -16.62
C THR A 361 -8.86 8.54 -17.93
N LEU A 362 -8.74 7.23 -17.83
CA LEU A 362 -8.66 6.32 -18.97
C LEU A 362 -9.96 5.53 -19.12
N THR A 363 -10.43 5.36 -20.36
CA THR A 363 -11.58 4.56 -20.70
C THR A 363 -11.13 3.24 -21.36
N PHE A 364 -11.62 2.13 -20.87
CA PHE A 364 -11.35 0.82 -21.50
C PHE A 364 -11.99 0.77 -22.90
N GLY A 365 -11.19 0.37 -23.88
CA GLY A 365 -11.59 0.32 -25.28
C GLY A 365 -11.18 1.55 -26.11
N ASP A 366 -10.79 2.65 -25.47
CA ASP A 366 -10.20 3.78 -26.16
C ASP A 366 -8.76 3.47 -26.62
N PRO A 367 -8.28 4.14 -27.68
CA PRO A 367 -6.88 4.01 -28.09
C PRO A 367 -5.92 4.40 -26.95
N ILE A 368 -4.91 3.54 -26.72
CA ILE A 368 -3.89 3.81 -25.70
C ILE A 368 -2.91 4.86 -26.24
N HIS A 369 -2.81 5.99 -25.57
CA HIS A 369 -1.89 7.08 -25.86
C HIS A 369 -0.92 7.30 -24.69
N ASN A 370 0.12 6.46 -24.60
CA ASN A 370 1.12 6.61 -23.56
C ASN A 370 2.05 7.79 -23.87
N LEU A 371 2.02 8.81 -23.00
CA LEU A 371 3.00 9.88 -23.00
C LEU A 371 3.98 9.65 -21.86
N PRO A 372 5.31 9.66 -22.11
CA PRO A 372 6.31 9.48 -21.04
C PRO A 372 6.47 10.80 -20.26
N TRP A 373 5.39 11.24 -19.60
CA TRP A 373 5.29 12.52 -18.92
C TRP A 373 6.31 12.70 -17.78
N TRP A 374 6.84 11.60 -17.24
CA TRP A 374 7.85 11.60 -16.17
C TRP A 374 9.27 11.87 -16.68
N GLU A 375 9.60 11.62 -17.96
CA GLU A 375 10.97 11.73 -18.50
C GLU A 375 11.57 13.13 -18.36
N SER A 376 10.77 14.18 -18.50
CA SER A 376 11.25 15.56 -18.32
C SER A 376 11.69 15.83 -16.88
N MET A 377 11.00 15.24 -15.91
CA MET A 377 11.33 15.36 -14.50
C MET A 377 12.50 14.45 -14.12
N GLN A 378 12.59 13.27 -14.73
CA GLN A 378 13.75 12.39 -14.61
C GLN A 378 15.03 13.11 -15.04
N LYS A 379 15.04 13.73 -16.23
CA LYS A 379 16.18 14.51 -16.72
C LYS A 379 16.57 15.66 -15.77
N LEU A 380 15.59 16.30 -15.14
CA LEU A 380 15.86 17.34 -14.14
C LEU A 380 16.47 16.75 -12.85
N SER A 381 16.08 15.56 -12.45
CA SER A 381 16.69 14.84 -11.32
C SER A 381 18.16 14.52 -11.60
N GLU A 382 18.45 13.89 -12.73
CA GLU A 382 19.79 13.50 -13.17
C GLU A 382 20.74 14.71 -13.31
N LEU A 383 20.23 15.86 -13.78
CA LEU A 383 21.01 17.11 -13.86
C LEU A 383 21.36 17.69 -12.50
N ARG A 384 20.51 17.52 -11.47
CA ARG A 384 20.78 17.99 -10.11
C ARG A 384 21.87 17.19 -9.42
N GLU A 385 21.95 15.89 -9.68
CA GLU A 385 22.99 15.01 -9.14
C GLU A 385 24.34 15.23 -9.81
N GLY A 386 24.37 15.51 -11.11
CA GLY A 386 25.60 15.82 -11.84
C GLY A 386 26.14 17.23 -11.58
N ALA A 387 25.44 18.09 -10.85
CA ALA A 387 25.91 19.42 -10.49
C ALA A 387 26.87 19.32 -9.28
N PRO A 388 28.12 19.86 -9.37
CA PRO A 388 29.03 19.87 -8.25
C PRO A 388 28.39 20.61 -7.06
N ASP A 389 28.48 20.00 -5.87
CA ASP A 389 27.96 20.56 -4.62
C ASP A 389 28.48 21.97 -4.40
N SER A 390 27.63 22.97 -4.59
CA SER A 390 27.96 24.39 -4.39
C SER A 390 27.99 24.82 -2.92
N SER A 391 27.91 23.88 -1.96
CA SER A 391 27.95 24.15 -0.52
C SER A 391 29.36 24.40 0.03
N HIS A 392 30.40 24.41 -0.83
CA HIS A 392 31.79 24.69 -0.49
C HIS A 392 32.31 26.02 -1.05
N LEU A 393 31.45 27.00 -1.37
CA LEU A 393 31.87 28.37 -1.68
C LEU A 393 31.44 29.35 -0.61
#